data_62b9942bc5473abc097a939f709b9d28
#
_entry.id   62b9942bc5473abc097a939f709b9d28
#
_cell.length_a   1.000
_cell.length_b   1.000
_cell.length_c   1.000
_cell.angle_alpha   90.00
_cell.angle_beta   90.00
_cell.angle_gamma   90.00
#
_symmetry.space_group_name_H-M   'P 1'
#
loop_
_entity.id
_entity.type
_entity.pdbx_description
1 polymer ?
#
loop_
_entity_poly.entity_id
_entity_poly.type
_entity_poly.pdbx_seq_one_letter_code
_entity_poly.pdbx_strand_id
1 'polypeptide(L)'
;EGAQVGSENTEDTPEVLYYYFGSAGKAYTAGNEKKVRDINGKYYMFNEEGQMLSGWQRSTKGDLYYLGTEREGWAYTGWQKLEPNDYMQEEDYDELEWFYFGSTGKAKVDTSSYIDGRYYHFNGDGIMDDDWYNFGAATEPTAASGAMAFASVSGTLSSGWVYTGDADLPEDVRYDNDDMYWYYLVTVREGGKVARSIPYNYQLNNGSVSSSEAGTGAARAKVIKNKTYLFDSDGKMFKGFVVIKGSVNIVYDKDGNEIKTYNAINQTENAHGCKVVTNFAGADKPFAAVYSDTDPTKKTYAGIEGRTLLNGLYYFNEASGSVQGQMQTGRTAITKDGETYYYYFSKDSKYPGYAYTDAVQDGYLYGSDGKCVVAESGNSHMLYILPADVLVMNKKDKDGKLMEIEEGKPVIVSRTGKIKTSGTVTIDGVKYFIDNATYTVDESKTKVID
;
A
#
# COMPACT_ATOMS: atom_id res chain seq x y z
N GLU A 1 -28.77 -40.61 32.90
CA GLU A 1 -27.67 -41.55 33.13
C GLU A 1 -27.50 -42.39 31.88
N GLY A 2 -26.28 -42.44 31.32
CA GLY A 2 -25.95 -43.23 30.14
C GLY A 2 -25.67 -44.68 30.52
N ALA A 3 -26.18 -45.63 29.75
CA ALA A 3 -25.85 -47.04 29.89
C ALA A 3 -24.65 -47.37 29.00
N GLN A 4 -23.67 -48.05 29.56
CA GLN A 4 -22.49 -48.51 28.85
C GLN A 4 -22.74 -49.92 28.30
N VAL A 5 -22.50 -50.13 27.01
CA VAL A 5 -22.66 -51.42 26.34
C VAL A 5 -21.34 -51.76 25.65
N GLY A 6 -20.79 -52.91 25.94
CA GLY A 6 -19.59 -53.42 25.28
C GLY A 6 -19.85 -53.80 23.82
N SER A 7 -18.90 -53.52 22.91
CA SER A 7 -18.95 -53.91 21.50
C SER A 7 -17.77 -54.84 21.14
N GLU A 8 -17.92 -55.65 20.09
CA GLU A 8 -16.81 -56.43 19.53
C GLU A 8 -15.82 -55.46 18.86
N ASN A 9 -14.54 -55.49 19.28
CA ASN A 9 -13.49 -54.62 18.77
C ASN A 9 -13.18 -54.90 17.30
N THR A 10 -13.44 -53.89 16.48
CA THR A 10 -12.65 -53.63 15.26
C THR A 10 -11.71 -52.47 15.56
N GLU A 11 -10.55 -52.35 14.95
CA GLU A 11 -9.51 -51.37 15.26
C GLU A 11 -10.02 -49.91 15.30
N ASP A 12 -11.19 -49.61 14.72
CA ASP A 12 -11.81 -48.27 14.64
C ASP A 12 -13.06 -48.11 15.53
N THR A 13 -13.37 -49.03 16.45
CA THR A 13 -14.57 -48.95 17.28
C THR A 13 -14.18 -48.54 18.71
N PRO A 14 -14.78 -47.47 19.30
CA PRO A 14 -14.49 -47.09 20.68
C PRO A 14 -14.77 -48.25 21.66
N GLU A 15 -13.87 -48.42 22.65
CA GLU A 15 -14.02 -49.46 23.70
C GLU A 15 -15.35 -49.37 24.48
N VAL A 16 -15.93 -48.16 24.53
CA VAL A 16 -17.15 -47.87 25.28
C VAL A 16 -18.09 -47.03 24.43
N LEU A 17 -19.32 -47.51 24.28
CA LEU A 17 -20.39 -46.82 23.55
C LEU A 17 -21.40 -46.23 24.55
N TYR A 18 -21.79 -44.97 24.33
CA TYR A 18 -22.74 -44.24 25.16
C TYR A 18 -24.08 -44.08 24.42
N TYR A 19 -25.17 -44.29 25.14
CA TYR A 19 -26.53 -44.11 24.65
C TYR A 19 -27.31 -43.21 25.61
N TYR A 20 -28.21 -42.42 25.08
CA TYR A 20 -29.15 -41.67 25.90
C TYR A 20 -30.56 -42.19 25.75
N PHE A 21 -31.17 -42.52 26.87
CA PHE A 21 -32.55 -43.00 26.93
C PHE A 21 -33.46 -41.89 27.46
N GLY A 22 -34.50 -41.57 26.70
CA GLY A 22 -35.55 -40.68 27.16
C GLY A 22 -36.38 -41.27 28.28
N SER A 23 -37.28 -40.46 28.87
CA SER A 23 -38.16 -40.86 30.00
C SER A 23 -39.04 -42.08 29.70
N ALA A 24 -39.30 -42.35 28.42
CA ALA A 24 -40.05 -43.52 27.95
C ALA A 24 -39.18 -44.77 27.75
N GLY A 25 -37.92 -44.76 28.14
CA GLY A 25 -36.95 -45.83 27.98
C GLY A 25 -36.50 -46.12 26.54
N LYS A 26 -36.78 -45.23 25.60
CA LYS A 26 -36.31 -45.34 24.22
C LYS A 26 -35.01 -44.60 24.05
N ALA A 27 -34.03 -45.22 23.36
CA ALA A 27 -32.79 -44.57 22.99
C ALA A 27 -33.04 -43.45 21.96
N TYR A 28 -32.27 -42.38 22.06
CA TYR A 28 -32.21 -41.38 21.00
C TYR A 28 -31.38 -41.94 19.85
N THR A 29 -31.93 -41.86 18.67
CA THR A 29 -31.24 -42.21 17.43
C THR A 29 -31.28 -41.02 16.46
N ALA A 30 -30.34 -40.97 15.55
CA ALA A 30 -30.33 -39.93 14.52
C ALA A 30 -31.52 -40.05 13.55
N GLY A 31 -32.01 -41.29 13.34
CA GLY A 31 -32.87 -41.58 12.20
C GLY A 31 -32.11 -41.15 10.92
N ASN A 32 -32.80 -40.57 9.96
CA ASN A 32 -32.20 -40.08 8.72
C ASN A 32 -31.56 -38.69 8.86
N GLU A 33 -31.49 -38.12 10.08
CA GLU A 33 -30.95 -36.75 10.29
C GLU A 33 -29.95 -36.75 11.43
N LYS A 34 -28.66 -36.60 11.11
CA LYS A 34 -27.64 -36.20 12.08
C LYS A 34 -27.89 -34.75 12.50
N LYS A 35 -28.42 -34.55 13.70
CA LYS A 35 -28.64 -33.20 14.27
C LYS A 35 -28.28 -33.19 15.75
N VAL A 36 -27.89 -32.02 16.25
CA VAL A 36 -27.65 -31.83 17.67
C VAL A 36 -28.94 -31.90 18.46
N ARG A 37 -28.84 -32.46 19.66
CA ARG A 37 -29.91 -32.51 20.66
C ARG A 37 -29.46 -31.90 21.96
N ASP A 38 -30.26 -31.01 22.49
CA ASP A 38 -30.04 -30.46 23.83
C ASP A 38 -30.43 -31.52 24.88
N ILE A 39 -29.47 -31.84 25.72
CA ILE A 39 -29.65 -32.70 26.88
C ILE A 39 -29.02 -31.95 28.06
N ASN A 40 -29.85 -31.47 28.95
CA ASN A 40 -29.44 -30.73 30.16
C ASN A 40 -28.53 -29.52 29.87
N GLY A 41 -28.80 -28.79 28.79
CA GLY A 41 -28.03 -27.60 28.39
C GLY A 41 -26.72 -27.91 27.66
N LYS A 42 -26.47 -29.18 27.35
CA LYS A 42 -25.36 -29.59 26.48
C LYS A 42 -25.88 -30.19 25.16
N TYR A 43 -25.18 -30.00 24.10
CA TYR A 43 -25.59 -30.44 22.77
C TYR A 43 -24.81 -31.68 22.35
N TYR A 44 -25.53 -32.74 22.00
CA TYR A 44 -25.01 -34.05 21.63
C TYR A 44 -25.51 -34.48 20.26
N MET A 45 -24.76 -35.34 19.58
CA MET A 45 -25.20 -36.05 18.39
C MET A 45 -25.16 -37.55 18.62
N PHE A 46 -26.04 -38.22 17.91
CA PHE A 46 -26.14 -39.70 17.94
C PHE A 46 -26.18 -40.21 16.50
N ASN A 47 -25.66 -41.40 16.25
CA ASN A 47 -25.79 -42.06 14.96
C ASN A 47 -27.18 -42.78 14.84
N GLU A 48 -27.37 -43.53 13.75
CA GLU A 48 -28.63 -44.25 13.48
C GLU A 48 -28.87 -45.33 14.50
N GLU A 49 -27.86 -45.97 15.04
CA GLU A 49 -27.89 -46.98 16.09
C GLU A 49 -28.10 -46.38 17.49
N GLY A 50 -28.11 -45.09 17.62
CA GLY A 50 -28.26 -44.37 18.89
C GLY A 50 -26.98 -44.25 19.70
N GLN A 51 -25.83 -44.52 19.13
CA GLN A 51 -24.54 -44.35 19.75
C GLN A 51 -24.16 -42.84 19.75
N MET A 52 -23.66 -42.37 20.88
CA MET A 52 -23.20 -40.97 21.04
C MET A 52 -21.95 -40.75 20.20
N LEU A 53 -21.94 -39.68 19.41
CA LEU A 53 -20.80 -39.26 18.58
C LEU A 53 -19.85 -38.38 19.38
N SER A 54 -18.58 -38.44 19.02
CA SER A 54 -17.50 -37.60 19.55
C SER A 54 -16.66 -36.99 18.43
N GLY A 55 -15.71 -36.15 18.74
CA GLY A 55 -14.80 -35.49 17.78
C GLY A 55 -15.52 -34.60 16.78
N TRP A 56 -14.92 -34.42 15.62
CA TRP A 56 -15.48 -33.63 14.54
C TRP A 56 -16.69 -34.30 13.90
N GLN A 57 -17.78 -33.55 13.80
CA GLN A 57 -19.02 -34.05 13.20
C GLN A 57 -19.68 -32.99 12.31
N ARG A 58 -20.25 -33.41 11.18
CA ARG A 58 -21.13 -32.56 10.37
C ARG A 58 -22.58 -33.04 10.51
N SER A 59 -23.47 -32.07 10.73
CA SER A 59 -24.90 -32.36 10.69
C SER A 59 -25.36 -32.69 9.25
N THR A 60 -26.54 -33.23 9.08
CA THR A 60 -27.16 -33.45 7.77
C THR A 60 -27.32 -32.12 6.97
N LYS A 61 -27.34 -31.00 7.66
CA LYS A 61 -27.37 -29.65 7.05
C LYS A 61 -26.00 -29.10 6.67
N GLY A 62 -24.93 -29.85 6.93
CA GLY A 62 -23.55 -29.43 6.70
C GLY A 62 -22.93 -28.59 7.83
N ASP A 63 -23.67 -28.33 8.92
CA ASP A 63 -23.14 -27.57 10.05
C ASP A 63 -22.03 -28.36 10.75
N LEU A 64 -20.89 -27.72 11.03
CA LEU A 64 -19.72 -28.32 11.67
C LEU A 64 -19.78 -28.18 13.19
N TYR A 65 -19.38 -29.25 13.90
CA TYR A 65 -19.32 -29.33 15.36
C TYR A 65 -18.08 -30.09 15.80
N TYR A 66 -17.59 -29.80 17.00
CA TYR A 66 -16.63 -30.64 17.71
C TYR A 66 -17.25 -31.11 19.00
N LEU A 67 -17.45 -32.42 19.13
CA LEU A 67 -18.20 -33.07 20.23
C LEU A 67 -17.30 -33.55 21.39
N GLY A 68 -16.14 -32.92 21.54
CA GLY A 68 -15.20 -33.32 22.58
C GLY A 68 -14.66 -34.73 22.39
N THR A 69 -14.13 -35.29 23.46
CA THR A 69 -13.60 -36.66 23.49
C THR A 69 -14.73 -37.70 23.53
N GLU A 70 -14.38 -38.96 23.32
CA GLU A 70 -15.33 -40.11 23.38
C GLU A 70 -16.11 -40.17 24.69
N ARG A 71 -15.55 -39.70 25.80
CA ARG A 71 -16.21 -39.65 27.11
C ARG A 71 -17.09 -38.44 27.34
N GLU A 72 -16.85 -37.39 26.57
CA GLU A 72 -17.56 -36.12 26.69
C GLU A 72 -18.81 -36.10 25.81
N GLY A 73 -18.64 -36.27 24.50
CA GLY A 73 -19.69 -36.32 23.51
C GLY A 73 -20.53 -35.07 23.35
N TRP A 74 -20.25 -33.97 24.10
CA TRP A 74 -20.98 -32.71 23.95
C TRP A 74 -20.24 -31.73 23.09
N ALA A 75 -20.99 -30.94 22.33
CA ALA A 75 -20.45 -29.90 21.47
C ALA A 75 -19.72 -28.81 22.27
N TYR A 76 -18.50 -28.50 21.87
CA TYR A 76 -17.73 -27.41 22.41
C TYR A 76 -18.32 -26.04 21.98
N THR A 77 -18.10 -25.02 22.79
CA THR A 77 -18.55 -23.65 22.53
C THR A 77 -17.42 -22.64 22.77
N GLY A 78 -17.54 -21.45 22.19
CA GLY A 78 -16.53 -20.41 22.32
C GLY A 78 -15.27 -20.71 21.50
N TRP A 79 -14.18 -20.06 21.86
CA TRP A 79 -12.87 -20.27 21.25
C TRP A 79 -12.27 -21.62 21.64
N GLN A 80 -11.79 -22.35 20.65
CA GLN A 80 -11.10 -23.63 20.83
C GLN A 80 -9.89 -23.71 19.91
N LYS A 81 -8.81 -24.29 20.41
CA LYS A 81 -7.62 -24.61 19.62
C LYS A 81 -7.54 -26.12 19.48
N LEU A 82 -7.83 -26.62 18.28
CA LEU A 82 -8.05 -28.04 18.01
C LEU A 82 -7.23 -28.46 16.79
N GLU A 83 -6.89 -29.75 16.76
CA GLU A 83 -6.32 -30.38 15.58
C GLU A 83 -7.43 -30.53 14.53
N PRO A 84 -7.24 -30.01 13.30
CA PRO A 84 -8.13 -30.23 12.19
C PRO A 84 -8.21 -31.73 11.86
N ASN A 85 -9.31 -32.18 11.28
CA ASN A 85 -9.42 -33.60 10.92
C ASN A 85 -9.37 -33.79 9.39
N ASP A 86 -9.18 -35.07 8.97
CA ASP A 86 -9.07 -35.50 7.58
C ASP A 86 -10.24 -35.14 6.66
N TYR A 87 -11.39 -34.65 7.21
CA TYR A 87 -12.54 -34.16 6.44
C TYR A 87 -12.44 -32.67 6.08
N MET A 88 -11.46 -31.97 6.61
CA MET A 88 -11.16 -30.59 6.24
C MET A 88 -10.33 -30.66 4.97
N GLN A 89 -10.90 -30.18 3.88
CA GLN A 89 -10.23 -30.18 2.57
C GLN A 89 -9.02 -29.29 2.65
N GLU A 90 -7.91 -29.85 2.35
CA GLU A 90 -6.59 -29.26 2.14
C GLU A 90 -5.62 -29.45 3.30
N GLU A 91 -4.62 -30.24 2.95
CA GLU A 91 -3.24 -30.30 3.38
C GLU A 91 -2.98 -30.60 4.86
N ASP A 92 -1.94 -31.33 5.10
CA ASP A 92 -1.30 -31.70 6.36
C ASP A 92 -1.26 -30.55 7.39
N TYR A 93 -2.38 -30.27 8.03
CA TYR A 93 -2.37 -29.44 9.23
C TYR A 93 -1.70 -30.24 10.36
N ASP A 94 -0.42 -30.14 10.45
CA ASP A 94 0.37 -30.73 11.55
C ASP A 94 0.20 -29.96 12.88
N GLU A 95 -0.55 -28.85 12.88
CA GLU A 95 -0.66 -27.95 14.02
C GLU A 95 -2.10 -27.73 14.48
N LEU A 96 -2.23 -27.32 15.73
CA LEU A 96 -3.52 -26.96 16.31
C LEU A 96 -4.00 -25.61 15.74
N GLU A 97 -5.23 -25.58 15.26
CA GLU A 97 -5.86 -24.40 14.67
C GLU A 97 -6.95 -23.78 15.55
N TRP A 98 -7.21 -22.49 15.37
CA TRP A 98 -8.25 -21.79 16.11
C TRP A 98 -9.61 -21.89 15.41
N PHE A 99 -10.62 -22.30 16.22
CA PHE A 99 -12.03 -22.37 15.84
C PHE A 99 -12.88 -21.56 16.80
N TYR A 100 -14.04 -21.13 16.34
CA TYR A 100 -15.05 -20.55 17.21
C TYR A 100 -16.40 -21.23 17.03
N PHE A 101 -16.94 -21.74 18.12
CA PHE A 101 -18.25 -22.40 18.18
C PHE A 101 -19.27 -21.49 18.86
N GLY A 102 -20.41 -21.30 18.21
CA GLY A 102 -21.52 -20.56 18.79
C GLY A 102 -22.10 -21.22 20.05
N SER A 103 -23.06 -20.58 20.68
CA SER A 103 -23.70 -21.09 21.91
C SER A 103 -24.39 -22.46 21.77
N THR A 104 -24.70 -22.89 20.55
CA THR A 104 -25.26 -24.23 20.25
C THR A 104 -24.21 -25.23 19.81
N GLY A 105 -22.93 -24.88 19.90
CA GLY A 105 -21.81 -25.70 19.47
C GLY A 105 -21.55 -25.72 17.95
N LYS A 106 -22.28 -24.92 17.16
CA LYS A 106 -22.04 -24.80 15.73
C LYS A 106 -20.83 -23.95 15.45
N ALA A 107 -19.86 -24.48 14.68
CA ALA A 107 -18.68 -23.72 14.23
C ALA A 107 -19.03 -22.54 13.30
N LYS A 108 -18.23 -21.50 13.34
CA LYS A 108 -18.21 -20.47 12.29
C LYS A 108 -17.45 -21.04 11.10
N VAL A 109 -18.05 -21.00 9.93
CA VAL A 109 -17.50 -21.55 8.69
C VAL A 109 -17.82 -20.59 7.55
N ASP A 110 -16.85 -20.32 6.69
CA ASP A 110 -16.96 -19.41 5.53
C ASP A 110 -17.69 -18.11 5.89
N THR A 111 -17.19 -17.44 6.94
CA THR A 111 -17.90 -16.26 7.46
C THR A 111 -17.03 -15.34 8.28
N SER A 112 -17.30 -14.04 8.17
CA SER A 112 -16.79 -13.07 9.12
C SER A 112 -17.73 -12.88 10.29
N SER A 113 -17.21 -12.89 11.49
CA SER A 113 -18.00 -12.82 12.73
C SER A 113 -17.44 -11.79 13.71
N TYR A 114 -18.36 -11.08 14.40
CA TYR A 114 -18.00 -10.18 15.49
C TYR A 114 -18.03 -10.96 16.81
N ILE A 115 -16.87 -11.09 17.44
CA ILE A 115 -16.65 -11.89 18.64
C ILE A 115 -15.81 -11.04 19.60
N ASP A 116 -16.25 -10.89 20.83
CA ASP A 116 -15.54 -10.20 21.91
C ASP A 116 -14.98 -8.81 21.51
N GLY A 117 -15.77 -8.04 20.75
CA GLY A 117 -15.39 -6.67 20.37
C GLY A 117 -14.57 -6.56 19.10
N ARG A 118 -14.26 -7.66 18.40
CA ARG A 118 -13.42 -7.69 17.19
C ARG A 118 -14.08 -8.51 16.09
N TYR A 119 -13.65 -8.29 14.84
CA TYR A 119 -14.06 -9.09 13.70
C TYR A 119 -12.97 -10.10 13.36
N TYR A 120 -13.40 -11.32 13.01
CA TYR A 120 -12.58 -12.43 12.59
C TYR A 120 -13.19 -13.05 11.33
N HIS A 121 -12.38 -13.65 10.48
CA HIS A 121 -12.84 -14.49 9.39
C HIS A 121 -12.51 -15.96 9.70
N PHE A 122 -13.36 -16.85 9.22
CA PHE A 122 -13.19 -18.30 9.32
C PHE A 122 -13.36 -18.86 7.91
N ASN A 123 -12.43 -19.69 7.48
CA ASN A 123 -12.42 -20.29 6.15
C ASN A 123 -13.52 -21.36 5.99
N GLY A 124 -13.54 -22.07 4.84
CA GLY A 124 -14.50 -23.12 4.52
C GLY A 124 -14.46 -24.32 5.46
N ASP A 125 -13.37 -24.54 6.17
CA ASP A 125 -13.19 -25.59 7.18
C ASP A 125 -13.42 -25.11 8.60
N GLY A 126 -13.72 -23.83 8.77
CA GLY A 126 -13.98 -23.22 10.08
C GLY A 126 -12.72 -22.81 10.83
N ILE A 127 -11.55 -22.88 10.20
CA ILE A 127 -10.29 -22.40 10.76
C ILE A 127 -10.27 -20.88 10.68
N MET A 128 -9.80 -20.23 11.74
CA MET A 128 -9.63 -18.78 11.80
C MET A 128 -8.44 -18.36 10.93
N ASP A 129 -8.68 -17.48 9.96
CA ASP A 129 -7.60 -16.90 9.17
C ASP A 129 -6.74 -15.94 10.02
N ASP A 130 -5.44 -16.02 9.89
CA ASP A 130 -4.44 -15.21 10.60
C ASP A 130 -3.28 -14.72 9.74
N ASP A 131 -3.45 -14.74 8.41
CA ASP A 131 -2.56 -14.21 7.39
C ASP A 131 -3.34 -13.77 6.15
N TRP A 132 -2.73 -13.81 4.99
CA TRP A 132 -3.39 -13.66 3.70
C TRP A 132 -4.35 -14.83 3.44
N TYR A 133 -5.55 -14.50 3.06
CA TYR A 133 -6.55 -15.51 2.69
C TYR A 133 -7.36 -15.07 1.47
N ASN A 134 -7.95 -16.04 0.80
CA ASN A 134 -8.79 -15.82 -0.37
C ASN A 134 -10.25 -15.71 0.05
N PHE A 135 -10.84 -14.54 -0.13
CA PHE A 135 -12.22 -14.28 0.25
C PHE A 135 -13.18 -14.71 -0.87
N GLY A 136 -13.85 -15.85 -0.69
CA GLY A 136 -14.91 -16.35 -1.56
C GLY A 136 -14.46 -17.09 -2.82
N ALA A 137 -13.22 -17.56 -2.87
CA ALA A 137 -12.72 -18.46 -3.92
C ALA A 137 -12.01 -19.66 -3.29
N ALA A 138 -11.98 -20.78 -4.02
CA ALA A 138 -11.36 -22.03 -3.56
C ALA A 138 -9.89 -22.18 -3.97
N THR A 139 -9.18 -21.07 -4.18
CA THR A 139 -7.80 -21.06 -4.65
C THR A 139 -6.96 -20.11 -3.82
N GLU A 140 -5.66 -20.29 -3.82
CA GLU A 140 -4.69 -19.45 -3.11
C GLU A 140 -4.95 -17.95 -3.25
N PRO A 141 -4.76 -17.16 -2.17
CA PRO A 141 -4.93 -15.72 -2.19
C PRO A 141 -3.82 -15.08 -3.02
N THR A 142 -4.16 -14.59 -4.20
CA THR A 142 -3.24 -13.84 -5.05
C THR A 142 -3.86 -12.52 -5.50
N ALA A 143 -3.06 -11.54 -5.80
CA ALA A 143 -3.54 -10.29 -6.38
C ALA A 143 -4.33 -10.55 -7.68
N ALA A 144 -3.92 -11.54 -8.47
CA ALA A 144 -4.58 -11.95 -9.71
C ALA A 144 -5.94 -12.61 -9.47
N SER A 145 -6.18 -13.25 -8.33
CA SER A 145 -7.46 -13.90 -8.03
C SER A 145 -8.61 -12.91 -7.77
N GLY A 146 -8.30 -11.67 -7.47
CA GLY A 146 -9.29 -10.64 -7.15
C GLY A 146 -9.97 -10.79 -5.79
N ALA A 147 -9.49 -11.72 -4.96
CA ALA A 147 -10.14 -12.08 -3.70
C ALA A 147 -9.23 -11.97 -2.47
N MET A 148 -8.05 -11.38 -2.62
CA MET A 148 -7.06 -11.26 -1.56
C MET A 148 -7.58 -10.45 -0.35
N ALA A 149 -7.46 -11.02 0.84
CA ALA A 149 -7.76 -10.37 2.11
C ALA A 149 -6.69 -10.72 3.14
N PHE A 150 -6.64 -9.99 4.25
CA PHE A 150 -5.65 -10.18 5.30
C PHE A 150 -6.29 -10.16 6.68
N ALA A 151 -5.94 -11.13 7.50
CA ALA A 151 -6.16 -11.12 8.94
C ALA A 151 -4.82 -10.97 9.66
N SER A 152 -4.82 -10.33 10.83
CA SER A 152 -3.60 -10.25 11.63
C SER A 152 -3.26 -11.61 12.24
N VAL A 153 -2.04 -11.80 12.71
CA VAL A 153 -1.61 -13.01 13.45
C VAL A 153 -2.48 -13.37 14.68
N SER A 154 -3.36 -12.48 15.08
CA SER A 154 -4.39 -12.73 16.10
C SER A 154 -5.77 -12.98 15.47
N GLY A 155 -5.85 -13.19 14.16
CA GLY A 155 -7.07 -13.41 13.38
C GLY A 155 -7.94 -12.16 13.18
N THR A 156 -7.52 -10.98 13.67
CA THR A 156 -8.41 -9.81 13.65
C THR A 156 -8.43 -9.09 12.31
N LEU A 157 -9.64 -8.75 11.85
CA LEU A 157 -9.87 -7.88 10.71
C LEU A 157 -9.86 -6.43 11.16
N SER A 158 -8.89 -5.66 10.72
CA SER A 158 -8.72 -4.27 11.11
C SER A 158 -8.28 -3.40 9.94
N SER A 159 -8.36 -2.07 10.11
CA SER A 159 -7.74 -1.11 9.20
C SER A 159 -6.46 -0.56 9.81
N GLY A 160 -5.52 -0.16 8.97
CA GLY A 160 -4.27 0.47 9.39
C GLY A 160 -3.05 -0.12 8.72
N TRP A 161 -1.89 0.22 9.24
CA TRP A 161 -0.63 -0.25 8.72
C TRP A 161 -0.32 -1.69 9.14
N VAL A 162 0.15 -2.47 8.19
CA VAL A 162 0.74 -3.80 8.42
C VAL A 162 2.02 -3.94 7.60
N TYR A 163 3.02 -4.58 8.18
CA TYR A 163 4.26 -4.99 7.51
C TYR A 163 4.27 -6.50 7.46
N THR A 164 4.13 -7.06 6.28
CA THR A 164 3.95 -8.51 6.09
C THR A 164 4.51 -8.94 4.74
N GLY A 165 4.60 -10.25 4.53
CA GLY A 165 5.07 -10.85 3.29
C GLY A 165 4.14 -10.61 2.10
N ASP A 166 4.64 -10.91 0.92
CA ASP A 166 3.92 -10.76 -0.34
C ASP A 166 2.87 -11.86 -0.50
N ALA A 167 1.60 -11.49 -0.64
CA ALA A 167 0.50 -12.44 -0.86
C ALA A 167 0.63 -13.29 -2.13
N ASP A 168 1.39 -12.80 -3.13
CA ASP A 168 1.59 -13.54 -4.39
C ASP A 168 2.67 -14.63 -4.28
N LEU A 169 3.37 -14.70 -3.15
CA LEU A 169 4.37 -15.72 -2.88
C LEU A 169 3.79 -16.86 -2.04
N PRO A 170 4.26 -18.10 -2.23
CA PRO A 170 3.98 -19.22 -1.34
C PRO A 170 4.36 -18.89 0.11
N GLU A 171 3.64 -19.46 1.07
CA GLU A 171 3.79 -19.14 2.49
C GLU A 171 5.21 -19.42 3.02
N ASP A 172 5.85 -20.48 2.55
CA ASP A 172 7.19 -20.92 2.94
C ASP A 172 8.30 -19.93 2.57
N VAL A 173 8.09 -19.08 1.56
CA VAL A 173 9.05 -18.05 1.11
C VAL A 173 8.56 -16.62 1.29
N ARG A 174 7.28 -16.45 1.58
CA ARG A 174 6.60 -15.15 1.69
C ARG A 174 7.22 -14.21 2.73
N TYR A 175 7.81 -14.75 3.78
CA TYR A 175 8.37 -14.00 4.90
C TYR A 175 9.88 -13.79 4.83
N ASP A 176 10.52 -14.10 3.69
CA ASP A 176 11.90 -13.72 3.47
C ASP A 176 12.05 -12.19 3.49
N ASN A 177 13.16 -11.71 4.06
CA ASN A 177 13.36 -10.27 4.35
C ASN A 177 13.22 -9.35 3.14
N ASP A 178 13.49 -9.85 1.93
CA ASP A 178 13.43 -9.07 0.70
C ASP A 178 11.99 -8.97 0.14
N ASP A 179 11.06 -9.81 0.60
CA ASP A 179 9.69 -9.92 0.13
C ASP A 179 8.66 -9.35 1.11
N MET A 180 9.13 -8.60 2.11
CA MET A 180 8.29 -7.92 3.08
C MET A 180 7.94 -6.50 2.64
N TYR A 181 6.65 -6.18 2.71
CA TYR A 181 6.11 -4.89 2.28
C TYR A 181 5.22 -4.24 3.33
N TRP A 182 5.11 -2.94 3.27
CA TRP A 182 4.10 -2.20 4.01
C TRP A 182 2.82 -2.11 3.20
N TYR A 183 1.72 -2.44 3.85
CA TYR A 183 0.37 -2.25 3.33
C TYR A 183 -0.43 -1.34 4.27
N TYR A 184 -1.41 -0.65 3.71
CA TYR A 184 -2.41 0.04 4.51
C TYR A 184 -3.76 -0.62 4.31
N LEU A 185 -4.21 -1.36 5.31
CA LEU A 185 -5.44 -2.10 5.26
C LEU A 185 -6.65 -1.18 5.40
N VAL A 186 -7.69 -1.50 4.66
CA VAL A 186 -9.02 -0.90 4.76
C VAL A 186 -10.05 -2.01 4.99
N THR A 187 -11.05 -1.74 5.83
CA THR A 187 -12.10 -2.72 6.06
C THR A 187 -13.24 -2.53 5.06
N VAL A 188 -13.62 -3.62 4.40
CA VAL A 188 -14.82 -3.69 3.57
C VAL A 188 -16.00 -4.08 4.45
N ARG A 189 -17.14 -3.42 4.27
CA ARG A 189 -18.35 -3.70 5.04
C ARG A 189 -19.48 -4.19 4.13
N GLU A 190 -20.13 -5.23 4.59
CA GLU A 190 -21.32 -5.79 3.95
C GLU A 190 -22.45 -5.88 4.99
N GLY A 191 -23.63 -5.37 4.68
CA GLY A 191 -24.73 -5.30 5.64
C GLY A 191 -24.39 -4.56 6.94
N GLY A 192 -23.44 -3.58 6.89
CA GLY A 192 -22.98 -2.84 8.07
C GLY A 192 -21.91 -3.52 8.93
N LYS A 193 -21.59 -4.78 8.66
CA LYS A 193 -20.56 -5.56 9.36
C LYS A 193 -19.26 -5.56 8.56
N VAL A 194 -18.12 -5.67 9.25
CA VAL A 194 -16.84 -5.89 8.57
C VAL A 194 -16.86 -7.30 7.98
N ALA A 195 -16.72 -7.38 6.67
CA ALA A 195 -16.65 -8.64 5.94
C ALA A 195 -15.19 -9.10 5.78
N ARG A 196 -14.28 -8.17 5.46
CA ARG A 196 -12.85 -8.46 5.24
C ARG A 196 -11.99 -7.22 5.41
N SER A 197 -10.68 -7.42 5.55
CA SER A 197 -9.66 -6.37 5.46
C SER A 197 -8.80 -6.61 4.23
N ILE A 198 -8.60 -5.57 3.43
CA ILE A 198 -7.84 -5.66 2.18
C ILE A 198 -6.86 -4.49 2.08
N PRO A 199 -5.76 -4.63 1.33
CA PRO A 199 -4.86 -3.52 1.07
C PRO A 199 -5.56 -2.38 0.32
N TYR A 200 -5.26 -1.16 0.73
CA TYR A 200 -5.67 0.02 -0.04
C TYR A 200 -5.13 -0.09 -1.48
N ASN A 201 -5.78 0.46 -2.42
CA ASN A 201 -5.52 0.38 -3.85
C ASN A 201 -5.83 -1.00 -4.48
N TYR A 202 -5.55 -2.11 -3.83
CA TYR A 202 -6.03 -3.42 -4.27
C TYR A 202 -7.55 -3.43 -4.42
N GLN A 203 -8.26 -2.89 -3.45
CA GLN A 203 -9.71 -2.71 -3.52
C GLN A 203 -10.15 -1.90 -4.75
N LEU A 204 -9.44 -0.81 -5.04
CA LEU A 204 -9.79 0.10 -6.13
C LEU A 204 -9.55 -0.51 -7.50
N ASN A 205 -8.57 -1.40 -7.62
CA ASN A 205 -8.23 -2.08 -8.86
C ASN A 205 -9.13 -3.31 -9.14
N ASN A 206 -9.69 -3.93 -8.12
CA ASN A 206 -10.44 -5.19 -8.22
C ASN A 206 -11.97 -5.04 -8.08
N GLY A 207 -12.53 -3.90 -8.45
CA GLY A 207 -13.96 -3.76 -8.66
C GLY A 207 -14.82 -3.56 -7.41
N SER A 208 -14.23 -3.35 -6.24
CA SER A 208 -14.96 -3.02 -5.01
C SER A 208 -15.42 -1.55 -4.96
N VAL A 209 -15.04 -0.74 -5.96
CA VAL A 209 -15.43 0.67 -6.13
C VAL A 209 -15.82 0.90 -7.58
N SER A 210 -16.62 1.89 -7.83
CA SER A 210 -17.33 2.15 -9.11
C SER A 210 -16.58 1.71 -10.38
N SER A 211 -17.31 1.14 -11.31
CA SER A 211 -16.82 0.53 -12.57
C SER A 211 -15.91 1.40 -13.46
N SER A 212 -15.75 2.68 -13.17
CA SER A 212 -14.86 3.60 -13.88
C SER A 212 -13.41 3.58 -13.37
N GLU A 213 -13.15 2.96 -12.23
CA GLU A 213 -11.83 2.94 -11.58
C GLU A 213 -11.26 1.53 -11.41
N ALA A 214 -12.06 0.51 -11.66
CA ALA A 214 -11.69 -0.88 -11.47
C ALA A 214 -10.75 -1.41 -12.58
N GLY A 215 -9.77 -2.22 -12.20
CA GLY A 215 -9.03 -3.07 -13.14
C GLY A 215 -7.95 -2.37 -13.98
N THR A 216 -7.44 -1.22 -13.56
CA THR A 216 -6.43 -0.49 -14.33
C THR A 216 -4.98 -0.85 -14.00
N GLY A 217 -4.72 -1.61 -12.94
CA GLY A 217 -3.38 -1.85 -12.42
C GLY A 217 -2.65 -0.57 -12.00
N ALA A 218 -3.41 0.49 -11.68
CA ALA A 218 -2.88 1.82 -11.45
C ALA A 218 -2.34 1.98 -10.03
N ALA A 219 -1.20 2.65 -9.90
CA ALA A 219 -0.74 3.14 -8.60
C ALA A 219 -1.62 4.30 -8.11
N ARG A 220 -1.81 4.42 -6.80
CA ARG A 220 -2.62 5.47 -6.17
C ARG A 220 -1.96 6.06 -4.94
N ALA A 221 -2.12 7.38 -4.78
CA ALA A 221 -1.72 8.07 -3.58
C ALA A 221 -2.85 8.07 -2.54
N LYS A 222 -2.47 8.04 -1.26
CA LYS A 222 -3.37 8.18 -0.13
C LYS A 222 -2.78 9.11 0.93
N VAL A 223 -3.60 10.01 1.44
CA VAL A 223 -3.24 10.83 2.59
C VAL A 223 -3.66 10.10 3.88
N ILE A 224 -2.68 9.82 4.73
CA ILE A 224 -2.86 9.16 6.03
C ILE A 224 -2.23 10.05 7.09
N LYS A 225 -3.01 10.52 8.05
CA LYS A 225 -2.56 11.44 9.12
C LYS A 225 -1.76 12.63 8.58
N ASN A 226 -2.29 13.30 7.53
CA ASN A 226 -1.68 14.46 6.85
C ASN A 226 -0.32 14.16 6.16
N LYS A 227 -0.02 12.90 5.87
CA LYS A 227 1.15 12.48 5.09
C LYS A 227 0.68 11.73 3.86
N THR A 228 1.32 11.99 2.73
CA THR A 228 1.01 11.31 1.47
C THR A 228 1.89 10.09 1.29
N TYR A 229 1.29 8.99 0.90
CA TYR A 229 1.91 7.72 0.57
C TYR A 229 1.44 7.29 -0.82
N LEU A 230 2.22 6.47 -1.48
CA LEU A 230 1.89 5.90 -2.78
C LEU A 230 1.85 4.36 -2.66
N PHE A 231 0.88 3.75 -3.30
CA PHE A 231 0.68 2.29 -3.31
C PHE A 231 0.57 1.80 -4.76
N ASP A 232 1.15 0.65 -5.05
CA ASP A 232 0.98 -0.02 -6.34
C ASP A 232 -0.40 -0.70 -6.46
N SER A 233 -0.62 -1.44 -7.55
CA SER A 233 -1.88 -2.14 -7.80
C SER A 233 -2.19 -3.24 -6.81
N ASP A 234 -1.17 -3.81 -6.18
CA ASP A 234 -1.29 -4.92 -5.22
C ASP A 234 -1.37 -4.41 -3.79
N GLY A 235 -1.34 -3.08 -3.63
CA GLY A 235 -1.43 -2.39 -2.36
C GLY A 235 -0.10 -2.26 -1.63
N LYS A 236 1.02 -2.60 -2.26
CA LYS A 236 2.37 -2.45 -1.68
C LYS A 236 2.78 -0.97 -1.66
N MET A 237 3.29 -0.50 -0.53
CA MET A 237 3.72 0.89 -0.37
C MET A 237 5.05 1.13 -1.08
N PHE A 238 5.10 2.19 -1.90
CA PHE A 238 6.35 2.66 -2.49
C PHE A 238 7.28 3.30 -1.46
N LYS A 239 8.57 3.09 -1.65
CA LYS A 239 9.68 3.79 -0.98
C LYS A 239 10.77 4.12 -1.99
N GLY A 240 11.56 5.14 -1.70
CA GLY A 240 12.63 5.61 -2.60
C GLY A 240 12.12 6.54 -3.68
N PHE A 241 12.91 6.65 -4.74
CA PHE A 241 12.56 7.46 -5.90
C PHE A 241 11.48 6.80 -6.74
N VAL A 242 10.49 7.58 -7.14
CA VAL A 242 9.41 7.17 -8.04
C VAL A 242 9.21 8.22 -9.12
N VAL A 243 9.25 7.81 -10.37
CA VAL A 243 8.88 8.66 -11.51
C VAL A 243 7.45 8.35 -11.91
N ILE A 244 6.57 9.33 -11.79
CA ILE A 244 5.21 9.22 -12.32
C ILE A 244 5.24 9.77 -13.75
N LYS A 245 5.01 8.88 -14.71
CA LYS A 245 4.83 9.20 -16.12
C LYS A 245 3.36 9.07 -16.48
N GLY A 246 2.89 9.96 -17.28
CA GLY A 246 1.53 9.96 -17.78
C GLY A 246 1.44 11.06 -18.83
N SER A 247 0.38 11.83 -18.81
CA SER A 247 0.24 13.00 -19.66
C SER A 247 1.31 14.04 -19.36
N VAL A 248 1.79 14.72 -20.39
CA VAL A 248 2.80 15.78 -20.30
C VAL A 248 2.28 16.93 -19.44
N ASN A 249 3.14 17.49 -18.61
CA ASN A 249 2.85 18.73 -17.88
C ASN A 249 3.09 19.93 -18.81
N ILE A 250 2.04 20.54 -19.32
CA ILE A 250 2.10 21.73 -20.17
C ILE A 250 1.67 22.93 -19.34
N VAL A 251 2.41 24.00 -19.42
CA VAL A 251 2.09 25.28 -18.81
C VAL A 251 1.64 26.24 -19.89
N TYR A 252 0.45 26.80 -19.74
CA TYR A 252 -0.11 27.76 -20.67
C TYR A 252 -0.21 29.13 -20.04
N ASP A 253 -0.03 30.18 -20.84
CA ASP A 253 -0.36 31.55 -20.43
C ASP A 253 -1.88 31.75 -20.40
N LYS A 254 -2.28 32.98 -20.02
CA LYS A 254 -3.69 33.38 -19.97
C LYS A 254 -4.41 33.29 -21.33
N ASP A 255 -3.67 33.44 -22.42
CA ASP A 255 -4.16 33.45 -23.79
C ASP A 255 -4.18 32.04 -24.39
N GLY A 256 -3.79 31.02 -23.61
CA GLY A 256 -3.79 29.62 -24.01
C GLY A 256 -2.53 29.21 -24.80
N ASN A 257 -1.49 30.04 -24.86
CA ASN A 257 -0.22 29.67 -25.49
C ASN A 257 0.62 28.83 -24.53
N GLU A 258 1.26 27.79 -25.04
CA GLU A 258 2.22 27.00 -24.28
C GLU A 258 3.41 27.89 -23.87
N ILE A 259 3.62 28.04 -22.56
CA ILE A 259 4.76 28.81 -22.04
C ILE A 259 5.96 27.88 -21.95
N LYS A 260 5.79 26.67 -21.42
CA LYS A 260 6.79 25.61 -21.36
C LYS A 260 6.26 24.31 -20.82
N THR A 261 6.81 23.23 -21.35
CA THR A 261 6.59 21.90 -20.80
C THR A 261 7.44 21.74 -19.55
N TYR A 262 6.81 21.61 -18.41
CA TYR A 262 7.47 21.04 -17.25
C TYR A 262 7.66 19.55 -17.50
N ASN A 263 8.65 19.20 -18.24
CA ASN A 263 9.03 17.81 -18.38
C ASN A 263 9.65 17.38 -17.07
N ALA A 264 8.87 16.62 -16.39
CA ALA A 264 9.45 15.70 -15.49
C ALA A 264 10.38 14.79 -16.27
N ILE A 265 11.65 15.09 -16.14
CA ILE A 265 12.72 14.15 -16.34
C ILE A 265 12.58 13.34 -17.62
N ASN A 266 13.17 13.80 -18.67
CA ASN A 266 13.58 13.01 -19.82
C ASN A 266 14.65 11.97 -19.45
N GLN A 267 14.69 11.50 -18.19
CA GLN A 267 15.75 10.63 -17.76
C GLN A 267 15.34 9.19 -17.74
N THR A 268 16.25 8.40 -18.18
CA THR A 268 16.19 6.96 -18.07
C THR A 268 15.97 6.58 -16.62
N GLU A 269 15.00 5.76 -16.37
CA GLU A 269 14.58 5.17 -15.10
C GLU A 269 15.73 4.68 -14.24
N ASN A 270 16.87 4.40 -14.86
CA ASN A 270 18.08 3.86 -14.24
C ASN A 270 19.00 4.93 -13.60
N ALA A 271 18.86 6.21 -13.93
CA ALA A 271 19.77 7.25 -13.41
C ALA A 271 19.66 7.44 -11.89
N HIS A 272 18.51 7.07 -11.31
CA HIS A 272 18.26 7.16 -9.87
C HIS A 272 17.92 5.83 -9.23
N GLY A 273 17.89 4.72 -10.00
CA GLY A 273 17.37 3.44 -9.53
C GLY A 273 15.92 3.55 -9.06
N CYS A 274 15.12 4.38 -9.74
CA CYS A 274 13.75 4.67 -9.34
C CYS A 274 12.75 3.71 -10.00
N LYS A 275 11.66 3.46 -9.29
CA LYS A 275 10.50 2.78 -9.85
C LYS A 275 9.72 3.73 -10.75
N VAL A 276 9.22 3.23 -11.89
CA VAL A 276 8.43 4.00 -12.84
C VAL A 276 6.98 3.60 -12.75
N VAL A 277 6.13 4.57 -12.50
CA VAL A 277 4.68 4.41 -12.50
C VAL A 277 4.15 5.03 -13.79
N THR A 278 3.81 4.19 -14.76
CA THR A 278 3.23 4.61 -16.05
C THR A 278 1.71 4.67 -16.01
N ASN A 279 1.10 3.94 -15.09
CA ASN A 279 -0.35 3.89 -14.90
C ASN A 279 -0.71 4.44 -13.52
N PHE A 280 -0.95 5.75 -13.45
CA PHE A 280 -1.42 6.42 -12.25
C PHE A 280 -2.88 6.80 -12.42
N ALA A 281 -3.72 6.55 -11.42
CA ALA A 281 -5.15 6.86 -11.48
C ALA A 281 -5.40 8.33 -11.83
N GLY A 282 -6.12 8.56 -12.92
CA GLY A 282 -6.35 9.89 -13.49
C GLY A 282 -5.20 10.44 -14.33
N ALA A 283 -4.17 9.62 -14.64
CA ALA A 283 -3.03 10.03 -15.46
C ALA A 283 -3.34 10.16 -16.95
N ASP A 284 -4.42 9.59 -17.41
CA ASP A 284 -4.92 9.61 -18.79
C ASP A 284 -5.41 11.01 -19.26
N LYS A 285 -5.56 11.94 -18.33
CA LYS A 285 -5.91 13.32 -18.65
C LYS A 285 -4.68 14.21 -18.70
N PRO A 286 -4.49 15.01 -19.76
CA PRO A 286 -3.39 15.95 -19.83
C PRO A 286 -3.45 16.94 -18.66
N PHE A 287 -2.28 17.22 -18.10
CA PHE A 287 -2.12 18.26 -17.09
C PHE A 287 -1.77 19.58 -17.76
N ALA A 288 -2.55 20.61 -17.48
CA ALA A 288 -2.27 21.97 -17.89
C ALA A 288 -2.33 22.90 -16.67
N ALA A 289 -1.25 23.65 -16.44
CA ALA A 289 -1.25 24.76 -15.51
C ALA A 289 -1.49 26.05 -16.29
N VAL A 290 -2.56 26.76 -15.96
CA VAL A 290 -2.89 28.08 -16.54
C VAL A 290 -2.60 29.15 -15.50
N TYR A 291 -1.80 30.13 -15.85
CA TYR A 291 -1.52 31.27 -14.98
C TYR A 291 -2.65 32.30 -15.02
N SER A 292 -2.94 32.89 -13.87
CA SER A 292 -3.95 33.93 -13.77
C SER A 292 -3.50 35.23 -14.46
N ASP A 293 -4.40 35.90 -15.13
CA ASP A 293 -4.17 37.23 -15.77
C ASP A 293 -3.79 38.29 -14.77
N THR A 294 -4.38 38.23 -13.58
CA THR A 294 -4.23 39.26 -12.54
C THR A 294 -3.12 38.93 -11.55
N ASP A 295 -2.74 37.67 -11.46
CA ASP A 295 -1.69 37.20 -10.57
C ASP A 295 -0.96 35.99 -11.20
N PRO A 296 0.12 36.23 -11.97
CA PRO A 296 0.85 35.15 -12.65
C PRO A 296 1.54 34.18 -11.70
N THR A 297 1.50 34.39 -10.38
CA THR A 297 1.92 33.38 -9.40
C THR A 297 0.83 32.37 -9.08
N LYS A 298 -0.41 32.68 -9.39
CA LYS A 298 -1.54 31.79 -9.18
C LYS A 298 -1.75 30.91 -10.39
N LYS A 299 -1.63 29.62 -10.17
CA LYS A 299 -1.88 28.58 -11.15
C LYS A 299 -3.29 28.02 -10.99
N THR A 300 -3.97 27.84 -12.07
CA THR A 300 -5.15 26.97 -12.15
C THR A 300 -4.78 25.72 -12.95
N TYR A 301 -5.23 24.58 -12.49
CA TYR A 301 -4.92 23.29 -13.12
C TYR A 301 -6.18 22.79 -13.81
N ALA A 302 -6.19 22.83 -15.13
CA ALA A 302 -7.30 22.35 -15.93
C ALA A 302 -7.11 20.89 -16.35
N GLY A 303 -8.17 20.11 -16.38
CA GLY A 303 -8.16 18.74 -16.92
C GLY A 303 -7.59 17.65 -16.01
N ILE A 304 -7.32 17.95 -14.73
CA ILE A 304 -6.75 17.00 -13.75
C ILE A 304 -7.67 16.74 -12.56
N GLU A 305 -8.95 16.81 -12.79
CA GLU A 305 -9.94 16.52 -11.76
C GLU A 305 -9.75 15.10 -11.21
N GLY A 306 -9.69 14.99 -9.87
CA GLY A 306 -9.45 13.73 -9.18
C GLY A 306 -7.98 13.27 -9.08
N ARG A 307 -7.03 13.95 -9.73
CA ARG A 307 -5.60 13.62 -9.67
C ARG A 307 -4.94 14.25 -8.45
N THR A 308 -4.18 13.48 -7.68
CA THR A 308 -3.48 13.94 -6.48
C THR A 308 -1.98 14.17 -6.68
N LEU A 309 -1.38 13.58 -7.70
CA LEU A 309 0.03 13.76 -8.05
C LEU A 309 0.16 14.11 -9.54
N LEU A 310 1.14 14.97 -9.85
CA LEU A 310 1.51 15.34 -11.22
C LEU A 310 2.56 14.37 -11.76
N ASN A 311 2.81 14.45 -13.08
CA ASN A 311 3.98 13.81 -13.64
C ASN A 311 5.25 14.38 -13.03
N GLY A 312 6.22 13.55 -12.74
CA GLY A 312 7.47 14.01 -12.15
C GLY A 312 8.21 12.97 -11.33
N LEU A 313 9.35 13.39 -10.83
CA LEU A 313 10.14 12.65 -9.87
C LEU A 313 9.62 12.95 -8.47
N TYR A 314 9.43 11.90 -7.69
CA TYR A 314 9.05 11.94 -6.28
C TYR A 314 10.05 11.16 -5.45
N TYR A 315 10.11 11.48 -4.18
CA TYR A 315 10.83 10.66 -3.22
C TYR A 315 9.95 10.33 -2.02
N PHE A 316 9.78 9.03 -1.79
CA PHE A 316 9.11 8.47 -0.63
C PHE A 316 10.18 7.95 0.34
N ASN A 317 10.18 8.42 1.56
CA ASN A 317 11.28 8.22 2.50
C ASN A 317 11.62 6.72 2.67
N GLU A 318 12.89 6.37 2.51
CA GLU A 318 13.39 4.99 2.67
C GLU A 318 13.78 4.68 4.12
N ALA A 319 14.03 5.71 4.95
CA ALA A 319 14.42 5.51 6.33
C ALA A 319 13.36 4.71 7.09
N SER A 320 13.79 3.70 7.81
CA SER A 320 12.92 2.85 8.63
C SER A 320 12.18 3.65 9.73
N GLY A 321 11.09 3.08 10.22
CA GLY A 321 10.29 3.67 11.29
C GLY A 321 9.12 4.51 10.78
N SER A 322 8.63 5.42 11.59
CA SER A 322 7.38 6.18 11.37
C SER A 322 7.38 7.12 10.15
N VAL A 323 8.54 7.37 9.56
CA VAL A 323 8.70 8.25 8.38
C VAL A 323 8.77 7.48 7.06
N GLN A 324 8.93 6.17 7.10
CA GLN A 324 9.08 5.35 5.90
C GLN A 324 7.86 5.49 4.97
N GLY A 325 8.09 5.58 3.69
CA GLY A 325 7.07 5.75 2.67
C GLY A 325 6.41 7.14 2.61
N GLN A 326 6.77 8.07 3.49
CA GLN A 326 6.22 9.43 3.44
C GLN A 326 6.81 10.21 2.26
N MET A 327 5.92 10.74 1.42
CA MET A 327 6.30 11.64 0.33
C MET A 327 7.03 12.87 0.88
N GLN A 328 8.18 13.18 0.31
CA GLN A 328 8.99 14.32 0.73
C GLN A 328 8.54 15.60 0.04
N THR A 329 8.68 16.74 0.73
CA THR A 329 8.41 18.09 0.24
C THR A 329 9.49 19.07 0.72
N GLY A 330 9.76 20.10 -0.06
CA GLY A 330 10.79 21.06 0.25
C GLY A 330 12.20 20.57 -0.09
N ARG A 331 13.20 21.27 0.44
CA ARG A 331 14.61 20.91 0.21
C ARG A 331 14.95 19.69 1.05
N THR A 332 15.32 18.59 0.39
CA THR A 332 15.60 17.30 1.01
C THR A 332 16.99 16.83 0.62
N ALA A 333 17.75 16.35 1.62
CA ALA A 333 19.02 15.67 1.41
C ALA A 333 18.75 14.16 1.32
N ILE A 334 19.26 13.52 0.28
CA ILE A 334 19.11 12.08 0.04
C ILE A 334 20.48 11.50 -0.19
N THR A 335 20.86 10.53 0.64
CA THR A 335 22.13 9.81 0.52
C THR A 335 21.91 8.54 -0.28
N LYS A 336 22.69 8.36 -1.34
CA LYS A 336 22.68 7.18 -2.18
C LYS A 336 24.12 6.83 -2.56
N ASP A 337 24.48 5.55 -2.44
CA ASP A 337 25.81 5.03 -2.77
C ASP A 337 26.95 5.79 -2.05
N GLY A 338 26.69 6.24 -0.82
CA GLY A 338 27.66 6.99 0.00
C GLY A 338 27.72 8.49 -0.29
N GLU A 339 27.04 8.98 -1.31
CA GLU A 339 26.99 10.39 -1.67
C GLU A 339 25.65 11.04 -1.30
N THR A 340 25.69 12.29 -0.85
CA THR A 340 24.50 13.05 -0.48
C THR A 340 24.17 14.09 -1.55
N TYR A 341 22.98 13.96 -2.11
CA TYR A 341 22.42 14.88 -3.08
C TYR A 341 21.26 15.67 -2.46
N TYR A 342 21.08 16.90 -2.94
CA TYR A 342 19.96 17.73 -2.50
C TYR A 342 18.96 17.89 -3.63
N TYR A 343 17.68 17.75 -3.29
CA TYR A 343 16.54 17.94 -4.18
C TYR A 343 15.61 18.98 -3.59
N TYR A 344 14.75 19.55 -4.41
CA TYR A 344 13.63 20.35 -3.93
C TYR A 344 12.32 19.79 -4.48
N PHE A 345 11.51 19.29 -3.57
CA PHE A 345 10.19 18.77 -3.89
C PHE A 345 9.12 19.84 -3.64
N SER A 346 8.19 19.96 -4.56
CA SER A 346 7.13 20.98 -4.51
C SER A 346 6.42 21.02 -3.16
N LYS A 347 6.22 22.23 -2.64
CA LYS A 347 5.37 22.53 -1.48
C LYS A 347 3.99 23.06 -1.90
N ASP A 348 3.66 23.01 -3.20
CA ASP A 348 2.34 23.42 -3.66
C ASP A 348 1.26 22.67 -2.89
N SER A 349 0.27 23.38 -2.34
CA SER A 349 -0.73 22.79 -1.46
C SER A 349 -1.66 21.83 -2.18
N LYS A 350 -1.86 22.00 -3.47
CA LYS A 350 -2.74 21.16 -4.28
C LYS A 350 -1.99 19.98 -4.90
N TYR A 351 -0.74 20.22 -5.34
CA TYR A 351 0.10 19.23 -6.00
C TYR A 351 1.51 19.23 -5.42
N PRO A 352 1.67 18.75 -4.17
CA PRO A 352 2.98 18.67 -3.53
C PRO A 352 3.82 17.51 -4.07
N GLY A 353 5.11 17.55 -3.80
CA GLY A 353 5.99 16.38 -3.82
C GLY A 353 6.74 16.12 -5.12
N TYR A 354 6.39 16.70 -6.28
CA TYR A 354 7.22 16.54 -7.48
C TYR A 354 8.52 17.35 -7.38
N ALA A 355 9.62 16.76 -7.83
CA ALA A 355 10.92 17.43 -7.82
C ALA A 355 10.96 18.58 -8.83
N TYR A 356 11.58 19.67 -8.45
CA TYR A 356 11.91 20.73 -9.39
C TYR A 356 13.13 20.32 -10.23
N THR A 357 12.99 20.44 -11.54
CA THR A 357 14.03 20.18 -12.52
C THR A 357 14.21 21.44 -13.37
N ASP A 358 15.42 21.68 -13.84
CA ASP A 358 15.77 22.86 -14.64
C ASP A 358 15.19 24.15 -14.02
N ALA A 359 15.45 24.33 -12.72
CA ALA A 359 14.84 25.40 -11.94
C ALA A 359 15.79 25.98 -10.89
N VAL A 360 15.59 27.26 -10.60
CA VAL A 360 16.17 27.92 -9.41
C VAL A 360 15.06 28.09 -8.37
N GLN A 361 15.21 27.44 -7.23
CA GLN A 361 14.30 27.56 -6.10
C GLN A 361 15.06 27.94 -4.84
N ASP A 362 14.61 29.00 -4.14
CA ASP A 362 15.27 29.55 -2.94
C ASP A 362 16.76 29.89 -3.17
N GLY A 363 17.09 30.25 -4.42
CA GLY A 363 18.45 30.58 -4.85
C GLY A 363 19.33 29.37 -5.17
N TYR A 364 18.82 28.16 -5.09
CA TYR A 364 19.54 26.92 -5.47
C TYR A 364 19.17 26.48 -6.87
N LEU A 365 20.18 26.11 -7.66
CA LEU A 365 20.00 25.58 -9.01
C LEU A 365 19.80 24.05 -8.94
N TYR A 366 18.74 23.57 -9.56
CA TYR A 366 18.43 22.14 -9.75
C TYR A 366 18.51 21.82 -11.24
N GLY A 367 19.27 20.78 -11.58
CA GLY A 367 19.42 20.32 -12.96
C GLY A 367 18.23 19.49 -13.46
N SER A 368 18.36 19.00 -14.68
CA SER A 368 17.32 18.17 -15.33
C SER A 368 17.04 16.85 -14.61
N ASP A 369 17.99 16.37 -13.82
CA ASP A 369 17.83 15.18 -12.95
C ASP A 369 17.23 15.51 -11.57
N GLY A 370 16.92 16.77 -11.31
CA GLY A 370 16.41 17.25 -10.02
C GLY A 370 17.48 17.44 -8.94
N LYS A 371 18.73 17.05 -9.18
CA LYS A 371 19.81 17.26 -8.22
C LYS A 371 20.21 18.73 -8.18
N CYS A 372 20.49 19.20 -6.98
CA CYS A 372 21.10 20.52 -6.80
C CYS A 372 22.50 20.52 -7.45
N VAL A 373 22.72 21.42 -8.40
CA VAL A 373 24.02 21.65 -9.03
C VAL A 373 24.94 22.31 -8.02
N VAL A 374 26.10 21.76 -7.76
CA VAL A 374 27.08 22.26 -6.78
C VAL A 374 28.46 22.37 -7.41
N ALA A 375 29.26 23.35 -6.98
CA ALA A 375 30.65 23.42 -7.40
C ALA A 375 31.44 22.20 -6.89
N GLU A 376 32.38 21.72 -7.67
CA GLU A 376 33.23 20.59 -7.35
C GLU A 376 33.95 20.75 -6.01
N SER A 377 34.29 19.61 -5.41
CA SER A 377 35.04 19.58 -4.16
C SER A 377 36.36 20.37 -4.27
N GLY A 378 36.60 21.25 -3.31
CA GLY A 378 37.76 22.13 -3.30
C GLY A 378 37.48 23.53 -3.85
N ASN A 379 36.45 23.71 -4.67
CA ASN A 379 36.09 24.99 -5.26
C ASN A 379 34.96 25.69 -4.47
N SER A 380 35.11 27.01 -4.26
CA SER A 380 34.06 27.81 -3.62
C SER A 380 32.88 28.06 -4.58
N HIS A 381 33.20 28.23 -5.87
CA HIS A 381 32.28 28.52 -6.98
C HIS A 381 32.75 27.80 -8.24
N MET A 382 31.83 27.60 -9.18
CA MET A 382 32.15 27.17 -10.55
C MET A 382 31.33 27.97 -11.55
N LEU A 383 31.88 28.13 -12.74
CA LEU A 383 31.13 28.55 -13.92
C LEU A 383 30.35 27.34 -14.46
N TYR A 384 29.06 27.51 -14.61
CA TYR A 384 28.19 26.44 -15.11
C TYR A 384 27.39 26.92 -16.32
N ILE A 385 27.52 26.24 -17.43
CA ILE A 385 26.75 26.52 -18.64
C ILE A 385 25.45 25.74 -18.55
N LEU A 386 24.34 26.43 -18.64
CA LEU A 386 23.02 25.79 -18.52
C LEU A 386 22.78 24.82 -19.68
N PRO A 387 22.52 23.55 -19.43
CA PRO A 387 22.23 22.56 -20.47
C PRO A 387 20.78 22.63 -21.00
N ALA A 388 19.94 23.42 -20.36
CA ALA A 388 18.54 23.66 -20.71
C ALA A 388 18.13 25.04 -20.17
N ASP A 389 16.98 25.51 -20.62
CA ASP A 389 16.41 26.73 -20.04
C ASP A 389 15.97 26.46 -18.58
N VAL A 390 16.19 27.43 -17.72
CA VAL A 390 15.98 27.33 -16.29
C VAL A 390 14.96 28.36 -15.81
N LEU A 391 13.93 27.92 -15.09
CA LEU A 391 12.95 28.82 -14.49
C LEU A 391 13.35 29.24 -13.08
N VAL A 392 13.32 30.55 -12.81
CA VAL A 392 13.55 31.10 -11.48
C VAL A 392 12.21 31.22 -10.76
N MET A 393 11.92 30.28 -9.90
CA MET A 393 10.57 30.04 -9.33
C MET A 393 10.03 31.19 -8.48
N ASN A 394 10.92 32.01 -7.87
CA ASN A 394 10.52 33.10 -6.98
C ASN A 394 10.81 34.48 -7.58
N LYS A 395 11.07 34.56 -8.87
CA LYS A 395 11.37 35.84 -9.54
C LYS A 395 10.53 35.98 -10.81
N LYS A 396 10.02 37.17 -11.03
CA LYS A 396 9.32 37.55 -12.25
C LYS A 396 10.17 38.47 -13.11
N ASP A 397 9.99 38.36 -14.41
CA ASP A 397 10.52 39.29 -15.37
C ASP A 397 9.72 40.61 -15.39
N LYS A 398 10.07 41.51 -16.31
CA LYS A 398 9.40 42.80 -16.49
C LYS A 398 7.93 42.68 -16.94
N ASP A 399 7.58 41.57 -17.54
CA ASP A 399 6.24 41.28 -18.05
C ASP A 399 5.38 40.49 -17.05
N GLY A 400 5.91 40.25 -15.84
CA GLY A 400 5.21 39.57 -14.75
C GLY A 400 5.22 38.05 -14.84
N LYS A 401 5.90 37.46 -15.84
CA LYS A 401 6.09 35.99 -15.98
C LYS A 401 7.22 35.52 -15.08
N LEU A 402 7.30 34.24 -14.81
CA LEU A 402 8.47 33.65 -14.14
C LEU A 402 9.72 34.00 -14.99
N MET A 403 10.76 34.48 -14.31
CA MET A 403 12.03 34.75 -14.98
C MET A 403 12.61 33.44 -15.49
N GLU A 404 13.06 33.47 -16.73
CA GLU A 404 13.73 32.36 -17.39
C GLU A 404 15.19 32.73 -17.69
N ILE A 405 16.11 31.78 -17.51
CA ILE A 405 17.49 31.86 -17.95
C ILE A 405 17.63 30.86 -19.08
N GLU A 406 17.96 31.34 -20.27
CA GLU A 406 18.05 30.53 -21.49
C GLU A 406 19.17 29.49 -21.43
N GLU A 407 18.97 28.37 -22.12
CA GLU A 407 20.01 27.38 -22.41
C GLU A 407 21.31 28.06 -22.96
N GLY A 408 22.44 27.47 -22.63
CA GLY A 408 23.77 27.97 -23.08
C GLY A 408 24.27 29.19 -22.30
N LYS A 409 23.47 29.82 -21.45
CA LYS A 409 23.92 30.94 -20.64
C LYS A 409 24.81 30.50 -19.48
N PRO A 410 25.94 31.21 -19.26
CA PRO A 410 26.83 30.94 -18.14
C PRO A 410 26.28 31.53 -16.83
N VAL A 411 26.22 30.72 -15.79
CA VAL A 411 25.88 31.12 -14.43
C VAL A 411 26.98 30.72 -13.46
N ILE A 412 27.05 31.38 -12.31
CA ILE A 412 27.99 30.99 -11.26
C ILE A 412 27.26 30.30 -10.16
N VAL A 413 27.70 29.07 -9.83
CA VAL A 413 27.12 28.24 -8.79
C VAL A 413 28.14 28.05 -7.66
N SER A 414 27.68 28.15 -6.43
CA SER A 414 28.50 27.94 -5.24
C SER A 414 28.60 26.44 -4.86
N ARG A 415 29.55 26.15 -3.97
CA ARG A 415 29.69 24.83 -3.36
C ARG A 415 28.41 24.31 -2.64
N THR A 416 27.53 25.20 -2.22
CA THR A 416 26.26 24.84 -1.61
C THR A 416 25.10 24.73 -2.61
N GLY A 417 25.38 24.99 -3.91
CA GLY A 417 24.39 24.96 -4.98
C GLY A 417 23.63 26.26 -5.18
N LYS A 418 23.99 27.33 -4.46
CA LYS A 418 23.38 28.65 -4.70
C LYS A 418 23.92 29.28 -5.96
N ILE A 419 23.01 29.77 -6.79
CA ILE A 419 23.35 30.61 -7.93
C ILE A 419 23.76 32.03 -7.45
N LYS A 420 24.78 32.58 -8.04
CA LYS A 420 25.17 33.97 -7.78
C LYS A 420 24.26 34.87 -8.60
N THR A 421 23.59 35.79 -7.94
CA THR A 421 22.57 36.67 -8.58
C THR A 421 23.03 38.08 -8.86
N SER A 422 24.21 38.47 -8.35
CA SER A 422 24.77 39.81 -8.56
C SER A 422 26.21 39.91 -8.08
N GLY A 423 26.89 41.02 -8.43
CA GLY A 423 28.23 41.33 -7.99
C GLY A 423 29.31 40.62 -8.79
N THR A 424 30.42 40.26 -8.14
CA THR A 424 31.57 39.65 -8.82
C THR A 424 32.05 38.41 -8.07
N VAL A 425 32.68 37.50 -8.78
CA VAL A 425 33.40 36.34 -8.21
C VAL A 425 34.66 36.08 -9.02
N THR A 426 35.72 35.64 -8.38
CA THR A 426 36.94 35.21 -9.05
C THR A 426 37.06 33.72 -9.00
N ILE A 427 37.26 33.08 -10.14
CA ILE A 427 37.50 31.64 -10.31
C ILE A 427 38.69 31.47 -11.21
N ASP A 428 39.71 30.75 -10.80
CA ASP A 428 40.90 30.43 -11.56
C ASP A 428 41.56 31.66 -12.26
N GLY A 429 41.69 32.76 -11.52
CA GLY A 429 42.29 34.01 -12.04
C GLY A 429 41.39 34.81 -12.97
N VAL A 430 40.16 34.44 -13.16
CA VAL A 430 39.16 35.17 -13.95
C VAL A 430 38.13 35.82 -13.04
N LYS A 431 37.93 37.11 -13.16
CA LYS A 431 36.90 37.89 -12.45
C LYS A 431 35.63 37.97 -13.31
N TYR A 432 34.62 37.29 -12.86
CA TYR A 432 33.28 37.25 -13.48
C TYR A 432 32.40 38.32 -12.87
N PHE A 433 31.63 39.02 -13.69
CA PHE A 433 30.58 39.95 -13.30
C PHE A 433 29.22 39.32 -13.57
N ILE A 434 28.33 39.44 -12.63
CA ILE A 434 26.99 38.82 -12.71
C ILE A 434 25.95 39.93 -12.91
N ASP A 435 25.17 39.80 -13.97
CA ASP A 435 24.03 40.68 -14.23
C ASP A 435 22.89 40.31 -13.26
N ASN A 436 22.42 41.29 -12.50
CA ASN A 436 21.36 41.07 -11.50
C ASN A 436 19.96 40.99 -12.10
N ALA A 437 19.79 41.37 -13.35
CA ALA A 437 18.51 41.21 -14.04
C ALA A 437 18.33 39.80 -14.56
N THR A 438 19.39 39.18 -15.09
CA THR A 438 19.37 37.88 -15.76
C THR A 438 19.99 36.73 -14.94
N TYR A 439 20.76 37.05 -13.89
CA TYR A 439 21.56 36.11 -13.08
C TYR A 439 22.66 35.37 -13.87
N THR A 440 22.98 35.87 -15.07
CA THR A 440 24.02 35.31 -15.93
C THR A 440 25.32 36.10 -15.81
N VAL A 441 26.41 35.53 -16.29
CA VAL A 441 27.68 36.19 -16.41
C VAL A 441 27.59 37.26 -17.52
N ASP A 442 27.99 38.48 -17.19
CA ASP A 442 28.21 39.56 -18.16
C ASP A 442 29.60 39.38 -18.78
N GLU A 443 29.64 38.74 -19.93
CA GLU A 443 30.89 38.44 -20.64
C GLU A 443 31.68 39.73 -21.03
N SER A 444 30.97 40.84 -21.30
CA SER A 444 31.60 42.10 -21.70
C SER A 444 32.42 42.75 -20.57
N LYS A 445 32.13 42.41 -19.32
CA LYS A 445 32.81 42.91 -18.13
C LYS A 445 33.78 41.91 -17.51
N THR A 446 33.75 40.65 -17.95
CA THR A 446 34.59 39.55 -17.41
C THR A 446 36.07 39.83 -17.76
N LYS A 447 36.97 39.66 -16.79
CA LYS A 447 38.40 40.02 -16.95
C LYS A 447 39.28 38.93 -16.35
N VAL A 448 40.37 38.62 -17.04
CA VAL A 448 41.51 37.91 -16.46
C VAL A 448 42.21 38.86 -15.48
N ILE A 449 42.53 38.34 -14.30
CA ILE A 449 43.28 39.12 -13.29
C ILE A 449 44.69 38.56 -13.30
N ASP A 450 45.64 39.42 -13.68
CA ASP A 450 47.06 39.10 -13.61
C ASP A 450 47.54 39.00 -12.16
#